data_532a7a64059df3ccfb0017474a3c3d69
#
_entry.id   532a7a64059df3ccfb0017474a3c3d69
#
_cell.length_a   1.000
_cell.length_b   1.000
_cell.length_c   1.000
_cell.angle_alpha   90.00
_cell.angle_beta   90.00
_cell.angle_gamma   90.00
#
_symmetry.space_group_name_H-M   'P 1'
#
loop_
_entity.id
_entity.type
_entity.pdbx_description
1 polymer ?
#
loop_
_entity_poly.entity_id
_entity_poly.type
_entity_poly.pdbx_seq_one_letter_code
_entity_poly.pdbx_strand_id
1 'polypeptide(L)'
;MLLPRWWVTTVGTPGVVGDDRWSSQAGAPYHASMKIYLVGGAVRDRLLQREPGDRDWVVVGATQEEMQAQGYRAVGRDFPVFLHPDTGEEYALARTERKSGRGYRGFVVDADPGVTLEEDLQRRDFTINAIACDEASGELVDPHGGVRDIQQRVLRHVGPAFVEDPLRVLRAARFMARFAPLGFSVAEETMALMREVAASGELDALVPERVWQELRRALASERPSAFLRTLHEAHALGPILPEVEVLYGVPQRAEFHPEIDTGVHQEMVSDMAARLAPGDDLVGFAALTHDLGKGLTPQAEWPRHIMHEQRGIAPLRTLCARLKIPAEHQQLAEAVCREHLNVHRIDELRDATVLELLGRCDALRRPERVVRIATCCEADKRGRLGFEDSDYPQGDTLKRLHQAALSVQARDLDTTNLKGPAIGQALAKARIAAIAAARAL
;
A
#
# COMPACT_ATOMS: atom_id res chain seq x y z
N MET A 1 24.01 13.03 -21.69
CA MET A 1 23.91 11.58 -21.83
C MET A 1 22.92 11.33 -22.97
N LEU A 2 23.39 10.77 -24.08
CA LEU A 2 22.66 10.71 -25.37
C LEU A 2 21.53 9.67 -25.29
N LEU A 3 20.32 10.10 -25.61
CA LEU A 3 19.13 9.22 -25.75
C LEU A 3 19.28 8.31 -26.98
N PRO A 4 18.76 7.07 -26.97
CA PRO A 4 18.77 6.19 -28.14
C PRO A 4 17.88 6.73 -29.27
N ARG A 5 18.29 6.50 -30.49
CA ARG A 5 17.88 7.13 -31.77
C ARG A 5 16.52 6.72 -32.36
N TRP A 6 15.50 6.44 -31.56
CA TRP A 6 14.19 5.99 -32.10
C TRP A 6 13.03 6.95 -31.93
N TRP A 7 13.25 8.18 -31.57
CA TRP A 7 12.21 9.14 -31.19
C TRP A 7 12.01 10.26 -32.20
N VAL A 8 12.15 9.98 -33.52
CA VAL A 8 11.77 10.96 -34.52
C VAL A 8 11.07 10.28 -35.69
N THR A 9 9.74 10.26 -35.69
CA THR A 9 8.96 10.20 -36.90
C THR A 9 7.85 11.23 -36.86
N THR A 10 7.86 12.03 -37.89
CA THR A 10 7.14 13.25 -38.20
C THR A 10 5.62 13.08 -38.28
N VAL A 11 4.94 14.09 -37.71
CA VAL A 11 3.50 14.33 -37.89
C VAL A 11 3.25 14.70 -39.39
N GLY A 12 2.52 13.85 -40.09
CA GLY A 12 2.01 14.11 -41.44
C GLY A 12 0.61 14.72 -41.40
N THR A 13 0.44 15.83 -42.06
CA THR A 13 -0.84 16.52 -42.27
C THR A 13 -1.79 15.75 -43.18
N PRO A 14 -3.12 15.76 -42.93
CA PRO A 14 -4.09 15.06 -43.79
C PRO A 14 -4.41 15.88 -45.06
N GLY A 15 -4.24 15.23 -46.20
CA GLY A 15 -4.73 15.72 -47.51
C GLY A 15 -6.16 15.24 -47.75
N VAL A 16 -6.99 16.18 -48.13
CA VAL A 16 -8.39 16.01 -48.58
C VAL A 16 -8.41 15.55 -50.04
N VAL A 17 -9.08 14.45 -50.35
CA VAL A 17 -9.70 14.22 -51.67
C VAL A 17 -11.01 13.43 -51.49
N GLY A 18 -12.11 13.99 -52.00
CA GLY A 18 -13.43 13.37 -52.03
C GLY A 18 -13.64 12.46 -53.24
N ASP A 19 -14.61 11.64 -53.25
CA ASP A 19 -15.85 11.63 -54.01
C ASP A 19 -16.55 10.25 -53.96
N ASP A 20 -17.81 10.32 -53.67
CA ASP A 20 -18.95 9.47 -53.96
C ASP A 20 -18.79 8.14 -54.68
N ARG A 21 -19.36 7.07 -54.05
CA ARG A 21 -20.45 6.21 -54.63
C ARG A 21 -21.06 5.27 -53.62
N TRP A 22 -22.29 5.54 -53.24
CA TRP A 22 -23.16 4.57 -52.58
C TRP A 22 -23.48 3.40 -53.51
N SER A 23 -23.12 2.19 -53.14
CA SER A 23 -23.76 0.98 -53.59
C SER A 23 -24.01 0.06 -52.39
N SER A 24 -25.28 -0.13 -52.09
CA SER A 24 -25.80 -1.07 -51.12
C SER A 24 -25.38 -2.50 -51.47
N GLN A 25 -24.52 -3.11 -50.66
CA GLN A 25 -24.43 -4.58 -50.57
C GLN A 25 -24.52 -4.98 -49.08
N ALA A 26 -25.49 -5.86 -48.84
CA ALA A 26 -25.77 -6.45 -47.56
C ALA A 26 -24.57 -7.27 -47.01
N GLY A 27 -24.21 -6.98 -45.78
CA GLY A 27 -23.72 -7.85 -44.74
C GLY A 27 -22.70 -8.93 -45.09
N ALA A 28 -21.40 -8.58 -45.16
CA ALA A 28 -20.38 -9.48 -44.67
C ALA A 28 -20.06 -9.05 -43.23
N PRO A 29 -19.92 -9.98 -42.26
CA PRO A 29 -19.48 -9.60 -40.92
C PRO A 29 -18.09 -8.96 -41.04
N TYR A 30 -17.97 -7.74 -40.54
CA TYR A 30 -16.70 -7.05 -40.41
C TYR A 30 -15.88 -7.85 -39.38
N HIS A 31 -15.09 -8.82 -39.83
CA HIS A 31 -14.03 -9.41 -39.02
C HIS A 31 -12.97 -8.31 -38.82
N ALA A 32 -13.20 -7.45 -37.85
CA ALA A 32 -12.15 -6.61 -37.34
C ALA A 32 -11.03 -7.55 -36.89
N SER A 33 -9.86 -7.45 -37.48
CA SER A 33 -8.72 -8.26 -37.07
C SER A 33 -8.43 -7.95 -35.57
N MET A 34 -8.45 -8.97 -34.71
CA MET A 34 -8.10 -8.89 -33.32
C MET A 34 -6.77 -8.15 -33.15
N LYS A 35 -6.75 -7.11 -32.34
CA LYS A 35 -5.55 -6.35 -32.00
C LYS A 35 -5.26 -6.47 -30.51
N ILE A 36 -4.00 -6.61 -30.17
CA ILE A 36 -3.55 -6.83 -28.79
C ILE A 36 -2.57 -5.73 -28.41
N TYR A 37 -2.81 -5.10 -27.28
CA TYR A 37 -1.99 -4.00 -26.77
C TYR A 37 -1.56 -4.27 -25.35
N LEU A 38 -0.26 -4.08 -25.05
CA LEU A 38 0.21 -3.96 -23.67
C LEU A 38 -0.31 -2.65 -23.09
N VAL A 39 -0.83 -2.64 -21.87
CA VAL A 39 -1.47 -1.46 -21.29
C VAL A 39 -1.09 -1.18 -19.84
N GLY A 40 -1.38 0.02 -19.37
CA GLY A 40 -1.40 0.35 -17.95
C GLY A 40 -0.03 0.36 -17.28
N GLY A 41 0.07 -0.39 -16.18
CA GLY A 41 1.25 -0.38 -15.31
C GLY A 41 2.56 -0.73 -15.99
N ALA A 42 2.55 -1.73 -16.87
CA ALA A 42 3.74 -2.19 -17.56
C ALA A 42 4.28 -1.14 -18.55
N VAL A 43 3.39 -0.46 -19.30
CA VAL A 43 3.78 0.61 -20.24
C VAL A 43 4.33 1.81 -19.46
N ARG A 44 3.64 2.23 -18.39
CA ARG A 44 4.10 3.31 -17.51
C ARG A 44 5.48 3.02 -16.92
N ASP A 45 5.67 1.83 -16.33
CA ASP A 45 6.93 1.48 -15.66
C ASP A 45 8.09 1.41 -16.66
N ARG A 46 7.85 0.90 -17.90
CA ARG A 46 8.81 0.96 -19.01
C ARG A 46 9.20 2.43 -19.35
N LEU A 47 8.22 3.34 -19.44
CA LEU A 47 8.47 4.75 -19.70
C LEU A 47 9.22 5.44 -18.54
N LEU A 48 9.04 4.98 -17.31
CA LEU A 48 9.77 5.43 -16.13
C LEU A 48 11.15 4.76 -15.98
N GLN A 49 11.54 3.87 -16.90
CA GLN A 49 12.78 3.06 -16.85
C GLN A 49 12.86 2.21 -15.56
N ARG A 50 11.71 1.71 -15.11
CA ARG A 50 11.59 0.75 -13.99
C ARG A 50 11.27 -0.64 -14.55
N GLU A 51 11.66 -1.68 -13.79
CA GLU A 51 11.24 -3.03 -14.13
C GLU A 51 9.71 -3.11 -14.10
N PRO A 52 9.06 -3.54 -15.20
CA PRO A 52 7.62 -3.71 -15.22
C PRO A 52 7.20 -4.79 -14.23
N GLY A 53 6.10 -4.54 -13.52
CA GLY A 53 5.41 -5.59 -12.78
C GLY A 53 4.61 -6.51 -13.71
N ASP A 54 3.41 -6.89 -13.28
CA ASP A 54 2.50 -7.71 -14.09
C ASP A 54 2.20 -7.04 -15.44
N ARG A 55 2.13 -7.84 -16.49
CA ARG A 55 1.83 -7.40 -17.85
C ARG A 55 0.35 -7.62 -18.12
N ASP A 56 -0.37 -6.52 -18.28
CA ASP A 56 -1.79 -6.52 -18.62
C ASP A 56 -1.98 -6.22 -20.11
N TRP A 57 -2.84 -7.01 -20.76
CA TRP A 57 -3.12 -6.88 -22.18
C TRP A 57 -4.59 -6.52 -22.43
N VAL A 58 -4.83 -5.63 -23.38
CA VAL A 58 -6.16 -5.33 -23.91
C VAL A 58 -6.29 -5.91 -25.31
N VAL A 59 -7.38 -6.61 -25.53
CA VAL A 59 -7.76 -7.20 -26.82
C VAL A 59 -8.94 -6.44 -27.40
N VAL A 60 -8.77 -5.87 -28.58
CA VAL A 60 -9.78 -5.11 -29.33
C VAL A 60 -10.27 -5.93 -30.51
N GLY A 61 -11.57 -5.92 -30.77
CA GLY A 61 -12.18 -6.55 -31.95
C GLY A 61 -12.33 -8.06 -31.84
N ALA A 62 -12.35 -8.63 -30.63
CA ALA A 62 -12.57 -10.06 -30.39
C ALA A 62 -13.74 -10.34 -29.46
N THR A 63 -14.35 -11.51 -29.61
CA THR A 63 -15.35 -12.05 -28.70
C THR A 63 -14.73 -13.00 -27.68
N GLN A 64 -15.50 -13.36 -26.64
CA GLN A 64 -15.06 -14.38 -25.67
C GLN A 64 -14.85 -15.75 -26.32
N GLU A 65 -15.70 -16.12 -27.26
CA GLU A 65 -15.64 -17.38 -28.01
C GLU A 65 -14.38 -17.45 -28.86
N GLU A 66 -14.01 -16.35 -29.51
CA GLU A 66 -12.77 -16.28 -30.32
C GLU A 66 -11.52 -16.40 -29.45
N MET A 67 -11.50 -15.76 -28.25
CA MET A 67 -10.41 -15.92 -27.30
C MET A 67 -10.28 -17.37 -26.83
N GLN A 68 -11.39 -18.01 -26.47
CA GLN A 68 -11.39 -19.42 -26.05
C GLN A 68 -10.97 -20.36 -27.19
N ALA A 69 -11.41 -20.12 -28.42
CA ALA A 69 -11.00 -20.90 -29.59
C ALA A 69 -9.49 -20.84 -29.87
N GLN A 70 -8.81 -19.73 -29.44
CA GLN A 70 -7.35 -19.59 -29.50
C GLN A 70 -6.64 -20.16 -28.27
N GLY A 71 -7.35 -20.84 -27.37
CA GLY A 71 -6.77 -21.52 -26.20
C GLY A 71 -6.65 -20.65 -24.95
N TYR A 72 -7.12 -19.39 -24.97
CA TYR A 72 -7.16 -18.56 -23.76
C TYR A 72 -8.18 -19.09 -22.76
N ARG A 73 -7.82 -19.10 -21.48
CA ARG A 73 -8.67 -19.60 -20.40
C ARG A 73 -9.38 -18.44 -19.69
N ALA A 74 -10.71 -18.39 -19.78
CA ALA A 74 -11.50 -17.40 -19.05
C ALA A 74 -11.34 -17.53 -17.53
N VAL A 75 -11.12 -16.39 -16.84
CA VAL A 75 -11.04 -16.26 -15.39
C VAL A 75 -11.93 -15.10 -14.92
N GLY A 76 -12.57 -15.29 -13.76
CA GLY A 76 -13.53 -14.30 -13.26
C GLY A 76 -14.97 -14.56 -13.71
N ARG A 77 -15.93 -14.16 -12.87
CA ARG A 77 -17.36 -14.35 -13.12
C ARG A 77 -18.01 -13.13 -13.78
N ASP A 78 -17.48 -11.95 -13.50
CA ASP A 78 -18.15 -10.68 -13.81
C ASP A 78 -17.43 -9.88 -14.93
N PHE A 79 -16.20 -10.30 -15.33
CA PHE A 79 -15.38 -9.57 -16.30
C PHE A 79 -14.72 -10.52 -17.29
N PRO A 80 -14.68 -10.18 -18.59
CA PRO A 80 -14.05 -10.99 -19.63
C PRO A 80 -12.51 -10.86 -19.57
N VAL A 81 -11.89 -11.48 -18.55
CA VAL A 81 -10.43 -11.62 -18.41
C VAL A 81 -10.04 -13.05 -18.73
N PHE A 82 -8.94 -13.22 -19.42
CA PHE A 82 -8.43 -14.49 -19.90
C PHE A 82 -6.95 -14.63 -19.52
N LEU A 83 -6.53 -15.85 -19.24
CA LEU A 83 -5.11 -16.18 -19.10
C LEU A 83 -4.56 -16.74 -20.41
N HIS A 84 -3.40 -16.23 -20.82
CA HIS A 84 -2.68 -16.75 -21.98
C HIS A 84 -2.24 -18.20 -21.72
N PRO A 85 -2.41 -19.13 -22.68
CA PRO A 85 -2.17 -20.55 -22.45
C PRO A 85 -0.74 -20.88 -22.06
N ASP A 86 0.26 -20.16 -22.59
CA ASP A 86 1.68 -20.46 -22.38
C ASP A 86 2.31 -19.59 -21.29
N THR A 87 1.97 -18.29 -21.22
CA THR A 87 2.62 -17.34 -20.29
C THR A 87 1.86 -17.14 -18.99
N GLY A 88 0.54 -17.41 -18.98
CA GLY A 88 -0.34 -17.12 -17.84
C GLY A 88 -0.62 -15.64 -17.61
N GLU A 89 -0.18 -14.76 -18.50
CA GLU A 89 -0.44 -13.32 -18.44
C GLU A 89 -1.93 -13.01 -18.65
N GLU A 90 -2.40 -11.90 -18.07
CA GLU A 90 -3.81 -11.51 -18.14
C GLU A 90 -4.14 -10.70 -19.39
N TYR A 91 -5.16 -11.17 -20.11
CA TYR A 91 -5.72 -10.54 -21.30
C TYR A 91 -7.18 -10.17 -21.04
N ALA A 92 -7.54 -8.90 -21.20
CA ALA A 92 -8.90 -8.44 -21.05
C ALA A 92 -9.44 -7.95 -22.39
N LEU A 93 -10.72 -8.27 -22.70
CA LEU A 93 -11.38 -7.61 -23.81
C LEU A 93 -11.54 -6.12 -23.55
N ALA A 94 -11.38 -5.29 -24.58
CA ALA A 94 -11.70 -3.86 -24.52
C ALA A 94 -13.14 -3.69 -24.05
N ARG A 95 -13.37 -2.75 -23.12
CA ARG A 95 -14.68 -2.59 -22.52
C ARG A 95 -14.97 -1.15 -22.08
N THR A 96 -16.24 -0.83 -22.03
CA THR A 96 -16.73 0.36 -21.32
C THR A 96 -17.36 -0.03 -19.99
N GLU A 97 -17.33 0.89 -19.05
CA GLU A 97 -17.93 0.73 -17.72
C GLU A 97 -18.88 1.91 -17.47
N ARG A 98 -20.12 1.64 -17.03
CA ARG A 98 -21.10 2.69 -16.67
C ARG A 98 -21.59 2.45 -15.26
N LYS A 99 -21.60 3.50 -14.43
CA LYS A 99 -22.17 3.45 -13.09
C LYS A 99 -23.69 3.31 -13.17
N SER A 100 -24.26 2.27 -12.55
CA SER A 100 -25.71 1.98 -12.50
C SER A 100 -26.27 2.00 -11.07
N GLY A 101 -25.42 2.21 -10.03
CA GLY A 101 -25.82 2.21 -8.62
C GLY A 101 -24.71 2.67 -7.69
N ARG A 102 -24.96 2.64 -6.36
CA ARG A 102 -23.96 2.98 -5.34
C ARG A 102 -22.98 1.82 -5.12
N GLY A 103 -21.70 2.13 -4.89
CA GLY A 103 -20.64 1.19 -4.54
C GLY A 103 -20.16 0.33 -5.71
N TYR A 104 -19.28 -0.66 -5.40
CA TYR A 104 -18.57 -1.50 -6.38
C TYR A 104 -19.47 -2.36 -7.28
N ARG A 105 -20.64 -2.80 -6.81
CA ARG A 105 -21.58 -3.62 -7.59
C ARG A 105 -22.46 -2.82 -8.55
N GLY A 106 -22.27 -1.51 -8.61
CA GLY A 106 -23.06 -0.59 -9.40
C GLY A 106 -22.50 -0.30 -10.80
N PHE A 107 -21.61 -1.14 -11.36
CA PHE A 107 -21.11 -0.96 -12.73
C PHE A 107 -21.72 -2.00 -13.68
N VAL A 108 -22.20 -1.52 -14.82
CA VAL A 108 -22.51 -2.35 -15.98
C VAL A 108 -21.31 -2.32 -16.91
N VAL A 109 -20.79 -3.48 -17.24
CA VAL A 109 -19.67 -3.65 -18.15
C VAL A 109 -20.18 -4.07 -19.51
N ASP A 110 -19.76 -3.38 -20.55
CA ASP A 110 -20.00 -3.71 -21.94
C ASP A 110 -18.66 -4.01 -22.61
N ALA A 111 -18.52 -5.24 -23.12
CA ALA A 111 -17.32 -5.74 -23.79
C ALA A 111 -17.68 -6.18 -25.24
N ASP A 112 -18.53 -5.43 -25.91
CA ASP A 112 -18.85 -5.64 -27.32
C ASP A 112 -17.56 -5.51 -28.17
N PRO A 113 -17.35 -6.36 -29.20
CA PRO A 113 -16.16 -6.27 -30.07
C PRO A 113 -16.00 -4.92 -30.77
N GLY A 114 -17.06 -4.10 -30.82
CA GLY A 114 -17.00 -2.73 -31.36
C GLY A 114 -16.39 -1.71 -30.40
N VAL A 115 -16.13 -2.07 -29.13
CA VAL A 115 -15.47 -1.15 -28.18
C VAL A 115 -14.04 -0.87 -28.63
N THR A 116 -13.71 0.40 -28.77
CA THR A 116 -12.40 0.86 -29.25
C THR A 116 -11.37 0.85 -28.10
N LEU A 117 -10.08 0.89 -28.48
CA LEU A 117 -8.99 1.03 -27.51
C LEU A 117 -9.10 2.33 -26.72
N GLU A 118 -9.46 3.41 -27.37
CA GLU A 118 -9.61 4.74 -26.77
C GLU A 118 -10.72 4.75 -25.69
N GLU A 119 -11.83 4.07 -25.93
CA GLU A 119 -12.93 3.91 -24.96
C GLU A 119 -12.47 3.09 -23.74
N ASP A 120 -11.68 2.02 -23.92
CA ASP A 120 -11.10 1.28 -22.80
C ASP A 120 -10.10 2.14 -22.00
N LEU A 121 -9.27 2.93 -22.67
CA LEU A 121 -8.33 3.83 -22.02
C LEU A 121 -9.03 4.96 -21.27
N GLN A 122 -10.16 5.46 -21.76
CA GLN A 122 -10.95 6.53 -21.18
C GLN A 122 -11.53 6.19 -19.78
N ARG A 123 -11.89 4.93 -19.52
CA ARG A 123 -12.46 4.49 -18.23
C ARG A 123 -11.42 4.33 -17.14
N ARG A 124 -10.11 4.40 -17.46
CA ARG A 124 -9.02 4.20 -16.50
C ARG A 124 -8.92 5.34 -15.49
N ASP A 125 -8.20 5.08 -14.41
CA ASP A 125 -8.08 6.01 -13.29
C ASP A 125 -7.20 7.24 -13.62
N PHE A 126 -5.98 7.01 -14.12
CA PHE A 126 -4.98 8.06 -14.32
C PHE A 126 -4.40 8.02 -15.74
N THR A 127 -4.06 9.18 -16.28
CA THR A 127 -3.46 9.33 -17.62
C THR A 127 -2.23 8.46 -17.80
N ILE A 128 -1.37 8.38 -16.79
CA ILE A 128 -0.15 7.57 -16.79
C ILE A 128 -0.42 6.05 -16.85
N ASN A 129 -1.64 5.60 -16.57
CA ASN A 129 -2.11 4.22 -16.68
C ASN A 129 -3.01 4.00 -17.91
N ALA A 130 -3.32 5.07 -18.65
CA ALA A 130 -4.18 5.07 -19.84
C ALA A 130 -3.36 5.20 -21.13
N ILE A 131 -2.21 4.52 -21.16
CA ILE A 131 -1.31 4.40 -22.30
C ILE A 131 -1.30 2.94 -22.73
N ALA A 132 -1.40 2.72 -24.03
CA ALA A 132 -1.25 1.39 -24.65
C ALA A 132 0.00 1.36 -25.54
N CYS A 133 0.56 0.18 -25.72
CA CYS A 133 1.69 -0.08 -26.61
C CYS A 133 1.36 -1.28 -27.51
N ASP A 134 1.41 -1.10 -28.80
CA ASP A 134 1.46 -2.20 -29.75
C ASP A 134 2.87 -2.82 -29.70
N GLU A 135 2.99 -4.02 -29.16
CA GLU A 135 4.31 -4.65 -28.98
C GLU A 135 4.98 -5.03 -30.32
N ALA A 136 4.22 -5.23 -31.37
CA ALA A 136 4.77 -5.60 -32.68
C ALA A 136 5.45 -4.42 -33.37
N SER A 137 4.84 -3.23 -33.31
CA SER A 137 5.37 -1.99 -33.89
C SER A 137 6.16 -1.14 -32.90
N GLY A 138 5.92 -1.29 -31.60
CA GLY A 138 6.41 -0.38 -30.56
C GLY A 138 5.67 0.96 -30.50
N GLU A 139 4.58 1.11 -31.26
CA GLU A 139 3.78 2.32 -31.29
C GLU A 139 3.01 2.52 -29.99
N LEU A 140 3.04 3.77 -29.47
CA LEU A 140 2.27 4.16 -28.29
C LEU A 140 0.96 4.81 -28.71
N VAL A 141 -0.14 4.37 -28.08
CA VAL A 141 -1.46 5.02 -28.15
C VAL A 141 -1.72 5.73 -26.83
N ASP A 142 -1.71 7.05 -26.85
CA ASP A 142 -1.82 7.91 -25.66
C ASP A 142 -2.85 9.04 -25.90
N PRO A 143 -4.15 8.74 -25.92
CA PRO A 143 -5.18 9.72 -26.19
C PRO A 143 -5.35 10.76 -25.06
N HIS A 144 -4.84 10.47 -23.85
CA HIS A 144 -5.04 11.30 -22.66
C HIS A 144 -3.78 12.06 -22.21
N GLY A 145 -2.67 11.97 -22.95
CA GLY A 145 -1.43 12.70 -22.65
C GLY A 145 -0.65 12.13 -21.45
N GLY A 146 -0.78 10.84 -21.18
CA GLY A 146 -0.09 10.16 -20.07
C GLY A 146 1.43 10.19 -20.20
N VAL A 147 1.97 10.12 -21.42
CA VAL A 147 3.41 10.29 -21.68
C VAL A 147 3.91 11.65 -21.23
N ARG A 148 3.15 12.71 -21.53
CA ARG A 148 3.47 14.08 -21.07
C ARG A 148 3.41 14.17 -19.55
N ASP A 149 2.39 13.62 -18.93
CA ASP A 149 2.23 13.63 -17.47
C ASP A 149 3.35 12.81 -16.76
N ILE A 150 3.82 11.71 -17.37
CA ILE A 150 5.02 10.98 -16.89
C ILE A 150 6.26 11.89 -16.95
N GLN A 151 6.47 12.61 -18.05
CA GLN A 151 7.62 13.51 -18.21
C GLN A 151 7.58 14.68 -17.21
N GLN A 152 6.38 15.22 -16.97
CA GLN A 152 6.14 16.32 -16.03
C GLN A 152 6.04 15.85 -14.57
N ARG A 153 6.08 14.55 -14.31
CA ARG A 153 5.91 13.96 -12.98
C ARG A 153 4.57 14.34 -12.32
N VAL A 154 3.48 14.26 -13.08
CA VAL A 154 2.14 14.61 -12.63
C VAL A 154 1.25 13.37 -12.60
N LEU A 155 0.55 13.15 -11.49
CA LEU A 155 -0.52 12.18 -11.37
C LEU A 155 -1.85 12.87 -11.66
N ARG A 156 -2.41 12.63 -12.84
CA ARG A 156 -3.65 13.25 -13.33
C ARG A 156 -4.70 12.19 -13.62
N HIS A 157 -5.96 12.43 -13.25
CA HIS A 157 -7.10 11.60 -13.63
C HIS A 157 -7.37 11.67 -15.14
N VAL A 158 -7.97 10.62 -15.71
CA VAL A 158 -8.28 10.58 -17.15
C VAL A 158 -9.46 11.49 -17.50
N GLY A 159 -10.50 11.49 -16.71
CA GLY A 159 -11.70 12.28 -17.02
C GLY A 159 -12.74 12.32 -15.89
N PRO A 160 -13.92 12.93 -16.14
CA PRO A 160 -14.95 13.14 -15.11
C PRO A 160 -15.46 11.87 -14.43
N ALA A 161 -15.38 10.72 -15.10
CA ALA A 161 -15.73 9.42 -14.53
C ALA A 161 -14.84 9.01 -13.33
N PHE A 162 -13.81 9.80 -13.00
CA PHE A 162 -12.98 9.58 -11.81
C PHE A 162 -13.81 9.48 -10.52
N VAL A 163 -14.81 10.33 -10.36
CA VAL A 163 -15.68 10.37 -9.16
C VAL A 163 -16.63 9.18 -9.05
N GLU A 164 -16.79 8.38 -10.09
CA GLU A 164 -17.69 7.23 -10.09
C GLU A 164 -17.19 6.06 -9.23
N ASP A 165 -15.86 5.88 -9.10
CA ASP A 165 -15.26 4.91 -8.18
C ASP A 165 -14.47 5.63 -7.07
N PRO A 166 -15.05 5.75 -5.86
CA PRO A 166 -14.39 6.43 -4.73
C PRO A 166 -13.05 5.80 -4.35
N LEU A 167 -12.79 4.53 -4.71
CA LEU A 167 -11.50 3.89 -4.47
C LEU A 167 -10.34 4.58 -5.22
N ARG A 168 -10.63 5.29 -6.30
CA ARG A 168 -9.61 6.04 -7.06
C ARG A 168 -8.89 7.09 -6.20
N VAL A 169 -9.55 7.60 -5.16
CA VAL A 169 -8.91 8.50 -4.16
C VAL A 169 -7.77 7.76 -3.42
N LEU A 170 -8.04 6.54 -2.93
CA LEU A 170 -7.01 5.74 -2.27
C LEU A 170 -5.92 5.28 -3.25
N ARG A 171 -6.32 4.97 -4.49
CA ARG A 171 -5.37 4.61 -5.55
C ARG A 171 -4.43 5.77 -5.88
N ALA A 172 -4.93 7.02 -5.94
CA ALA A 172 -4.11 8.23 -6.11
C ALA A 172 -3.07 8.31 -4.98
N ALA A 173 -3.51 8.22 -3.73
CA ALA A 173 -2.63 8.27 -2.57
C ALA A 173 -1.59 7.13 -2.58
N ARG A 174 -1.98 5.90 -2.95
CA ARG A 174 -1.05 4.79 -3.11
C ARG A 174 -0.02 5.01 -4.23
N PHE A 175 -0.44 5.58 -5.35
CA PHE A 175 0.51 5.95 -6.40
C PHE A 175 1.47 7.04 -5.94
N MET A 176 1.02 7.98 -5.10
CA MET A 176 1.93 8.95 -4.49
C MET A 176 2.94 8.28 -3.56
N ALA A 177 2.56 7.29 -2.74
CA ALA A 177 3.51 6.51 -1.94
C ALA A 177 4.62 5.84 -2.78
N ARG A 178 4.29 5.43 -4.01
CA ARG A 178 5.25 4.81 -4.94
C ARG A 178 6.05 5.83 -5.76
N PHE A 179 5.45 6.95 -6.14
CA PHE A 179 6.03 7.87 -7.15
C PHE A 179 6.51 9.19 -6.58
N ALA A 180 6.19 9.58 -5.35
CA ALA A 180 6.75 10.78 -4.71
C ALA A 180 8.29 10.77 -4.67
N PRO A 181 8.99 9.64 -4.45
CA PRO A 181 10.45 9.60 -4.56
C PRO A 181 10.98 9.96 -5.96
N LEU A 182 10.16 9.83 -7.01
CA LEU A 182 10.49 10.22 -8.37
C LEU A 182 10.12 11.67 -8.68
N GLY A 183 9.62 12.43 -7.70
CA GLY A 183 9.22 13.83 -7.86
C GLY A 183 7.80 14.03 -8.39
N PHE A 184 6.94 13.02 -8.37
CA PHE A 184 5.53 13.19 -8.76
C PHE A 184 4.75 14.03 -7.76
N SER A 185 3.76 14.76 -8.28
CA SER A 185 2.72 15.46 -7.53
C SER A 185 1.34 15.14 -8.12
N VAL A 186 0.29 15.29 -7.32
CA VAL A 186 -1.09 15.18 -7.81
C VAL A 186 -1.45 16.47 -8.54
N ALA A 187 -2.07 16.36 -9.72
CA ALA A 187 -2.59 17.52 -10.44
C ALA A 187 -3.66 18.24 -9.59
N GLU A 188 -3.69 19.58 -9.63
CA GLU A 188 -4.60 20.38 -8.80
C GLU A 188 -6.07 20.04 -9.08
N GLU A 189 -6.45 19.87 -10.34
CA GLU A 189 -7.80 19.44 -10.74
C GLU A 189 -8.13 18.02 -10.26
N THR A 190 -7.14 17.12 -10.15
CA THR A 190 -7.34 15.79 -9.58
C THR A 190 -7.55 15.87 -8.07
N MET A 191 -6.75 16.70 -7.38
CA MET A 191 -6.90 16.95 -5.95
C MET A 191 -8.28 17.57 -5.64
N ALA A 192 -8.77 18.47 -6.50
CA ALA A 192 -10.12 19.04 -6.37
C ALA A 192 -11.21 17.96 -6.45
N LEU A 193 -11.13 17.03 -7.42
CA LEU A 193 -12.07 15.91 -7.51
C LEU A 193 -11.95 14.95 -6.32
N MET A 194 -10.76 14.71 -5.81
CA MET A 194 -10.57 13.89 -4.61
C MET A 194 -11.28 14.52 -3.38
N ARG A 195 -11.20 15.85 -3.23
CA ARG A 195 -11.92 16.59 -2.17
C ARG A 195 -13.45 16.51 -2.37
N GLU A 196 -13.93 16.59 -3.60
CA GLU A 196 -15.35 16.43 -3.93
C GLU A 196 -15.84 15.04 -3.52
N VAL A 197 -15.10 13.97 -3.86
CA VAL A 197 -15.43 12.60 -3.45
C VAL A 197 -15.40 12.46 -1.93
N ALA A 198 -14.42 13.04 -1.25
CA ALA A 198 -14.34 13.01 0.21
C ALA A 198 -15.56 13.70 0.86
N ALA A 199 -16.00 14.84 0.32
CA ALA A 199 -17.14 15.60 0.81
C ALA A 199 -18.51 14.92 0.51
N SER A 200 -18.58 14.05 -0.50
CA SER A 200 -19.83 13.38 -0.91
C SER A 200 -20.31 12.28 0.04
N GLY A 201 -19.44 11.77 0.93
CA GLY A 201 -19.70 10.61 1.78
C GLY A 201 -19.59 9.25 1.05
N GLU A 202 -19.21 9.22 -0.22
CA GLU A 202 -19.04 7.98 -0.99
C GLU A 202 -17.88 7.09 -0.46
N LEU A 203 -16.92 7.69 0.26
CA LEU A 203 -15.82 6.94 0.88
C LEU A 203 -16.31 5.97 1.97
N ASP A 204 -17.41 6.26 2.65
CA ASP A 204 -18.00 5.41 3.69
C ASP A 204 -18.56 4.10 3.12
N ALA A 205 -18.87 4.07 1.83
CA ALA A 205 -19.41 2.91 1.13
C ALA A 205 -18.34 1.96 0.58
N LEU A 206 -17.05 2.29 0.78
CA LEU A 206 -15.94 1.46 0.28
C LEU A 206 -15.90 0.10 0.98
N VAL A 207 -15.63 -0.93 0.18
CA VAL A 207 -15.45 -2.29 0.68
C VAL A 207 -14.16 -2.37 1.52
N PRO A 208 -14.24 -2.77 2.80
CA PRO A 208 -13.10 -2.75 3.72
C PRO A 208 -11.85 -3.46 3.19
N GLU A 209 -12.03 -4.60 2.54
CA GLU A 209 -10.92 -5.38 1.98
C GLU A 209 -10.21 -4.64 0.84
N ARG A 210 -10.94 -3.84 0.04
CA ARG A 210 -10.33 -3.00 -1.01
C ARG A 210 -9.54 -1.85 -0.40
N VAL A 211 -10.07 -1.22 0.66
CA VAL A 211 -9.35 -0.18 1.42
C VAL A 211 -8.07 -0.75 2.01
N TRP A 212 -8.15 -1.92 2.65
CA TRP A 212 -6.96 -2.59 3.21
C TRP A 212 -5.92 -2.90 2.14
N GLN A 213 -6.32 -3.37 0.96
CA GLN A 213 -5.36 -3.66 -0.12
C GLN A 213 -4.60 -2.42 -0.60
N GLU A 214 -5.27 -1.26 -0.73
CA GLU A 214 -4.60 -0.02 -1.12
C GLU A 214 -3.66 0.48 0.00
N LEU A 215 -4.12 0.45 1.27
CA LEU A 215 -3.30 0.80 2.44
C LEU A 215 -2.07 -0.11 2.55
N ARG A 216 -2.25 -1.42 2.48
CA ARG A 216 -1.17 -2.40 2.57
C ARG A 216 -0.09 -2.17 1.53
N ARG A 217 -0.49 -1.94 0.27
CA ARG A 217 0.43 -1.65 -0.83
C ARG A 217 1.14 -0.30 -0.66
N ALA A 218 0.47 0.69 -0.09
CA ALA A 218 1.08 1.97 0.23
C ALA A 218 2.15 1.82 1.33
N LEU A 219 1.86 1.06 2.39
CA LEU A 219 2.79 0.79 3.48
C LEU A 219 4.03 -0.02 3.04
N ALA A 220 3.89 -0.85 2.01
CA ALA A 220 5.01 -1.57 1.39
C ALA A 220 5.78 -0.74 0.34
N SER A 221 5.39 0.52 0.08
CA SER A 221 6.03 1.39 -0.90
C SER A 221 7.21 2.16 -0.30
N GLU A 222 7.99 2.86 -1.14
CA GLU A 222 9.19 3.59 -0.73
C GLU A 222 8.91 4.81 0.17
N ARG A 223 7.70 5.43 0.05
CA ARG A 223 7.31 6.64 0.80
C ARG A 223 5.87 6.59 1.28
N PRO A 224 5.57 5.78 2.30
CA PRO A 224 4.22 5.68 2.85
C PRO A 224 3.64 7.02 3.36
N SER A 225 4.48 7.97 3.80
CA SER A 225 4.05 9.30 4.20
C SER A 225 3.26 10.03 3.10
N ALA A 226 3.62 9.83 1.84
CA ALA A 226 2.92 10.46 0.73
C ALA A 226 1.48 9.94 0.57
N PHE A 227 1.18 8.70 0.98
CA PHE A 227 -0.19 8.20 1.05
C PHE A 227 -1.00 8.96 2.10
N LEU A 228 -0.46 9.08 3.32
CA LEU A 228 -1.13 9.76 4.43
C LEU A 228 -1.38 11.22 4.09
N ARG A 229 -0.33 11.92 3.64
CA ARG A 229 -0.38 13.33 3.26
C ARG A 229 -1.39 13.60 2.14
N THR A 230 -1.38 12.78 1.09
CA THR A 230 -2.32 12.94 -0.04
C THR A 230 -3.76 12.78 0.42
N LEU A 231 -4.07 11.81 1.29
CA LEU A 231 -5.41 11.64 1.85
C LEU A 231 -5.79 12.77 2.81
N HIS A 232 -4.85 13.24 3.64
CA HIS A 232 -5.07 14.37 4.55
C HIS A 232 -5.38 15.66 3.78
N GLU A 233 -4.57 16.01 2.77
CA GLU A 233 -4.77 17.17 1.90
C GLU A 233 -6.08 17.11 1.09
N ALA A 234 -6.51 15.89 0.74
CA ALA A 234 -7.79 15.64 0.08
C ALA A 234 -8.99 15.59 1.06
N HIS A 235 -8.78 15.77 2.35
CA HIS A 235 -9.80 15.57 3.40
C HIS A 235 -10.42 14.17 3.40
N ALA A 236 -9.72 13.21 2.86
CA ALA A 236 -10.15 11.81 2.73
C ALA A 236 -9.61 10.92 3.86
N LEU A 237 -8.59 11.39 4.61
CA LEU A 237 -7.96 10.58 5.67
C LEU A 237 -8.95 10.30 6.82
N GLY A 238 -9.71 11.31 7.25
CA GLY A 238 -10.72 11.17 8.31
C GLY A 238 -11.79 10.10 8.03
N PRO A 239 -12.47 10.11 6.89
CA PRO A 239 -13.40 9.06 6.50
C PRO A 239 -12.77 7.65 6.42
N ILE A 240 -11.51 7.53 6.01
CA ILE A 240 -10.84 6.24 5.77
C ILE A 240 -10.10 5.73 7.01
N LEU A 241 -9.32 6.57 7.66
CA LEU A 241 -8.47 6.26 8.82
C LEU A 241 -8.63 7.31 9.92
N PRO A 242 -9.84 7.45 10.51
CA PRO A 242 -10.10 8.46 11.55
C PRO A 242 -9.14 8.32 12.74
N GLU A 243 -8.69 7.10 13.02
CA GLU A 243 -7.75 6.82 14.11
C GLU A 243 -6.35 7.42 13.86
N VAL A 244 -6.00 7.65 12.59
CA VAL A 244 -4.74 8.31 12.17
C VAL A 244 -4.95 9.81 12.00
N GLU A 245 -6.09 10.23 11.40
CA GLU A 245 -6.40 11.65 11.18
C GLU A 245 -6.36 12.47 12.48
N VAL A 246 -6.86 11.91 13.58
CA VAL A 246 -6.88 12.61 14.89
C VAL A 246 -5.49 12.87 15.47
N LEU A 247 -4.41 12.34 14.90
CA LEU A 247 -3.04 12.60 15.33
C LEU A 247 -2.52 13.95 14.83
N TYR A 248 -3.05 14.45 13.71
CA TYR A 248 -2.67 15.76 13.19
C TYR A 248 -3.17 16.87 14.09
N GLY A 249 -2.30 17.84 14.38
CA GLY A 249 -2.58 18.92 15.33
C GLY A 249 -2.41 18.55 16.81
N VAL A 250 -2.06 17.30 17.14
CA VAL A 250 -1.77 16.85 18.51
C VAL A 250 -0.29 17.11 18.84
N PRO A 251 0.03 18.04 19.78
CA PRO A 251 1.41 18.41 20.06
C PRO A 251 2.12 17.38 20.93
N GLN A 252 3.39 17.13 20.65
CA GLN A 252 4.32 16.34 21.45
C GLN A 252 5.38 17.22 22.12
N ARG A 253 6.15 16.64 23.06
CA ARG A 253 7.26 17.33 23.73
C ARG A 253 8.41 17.55 22.77
N ALA A 254 8.75 18.81 22.49
CA ALA A 254 9.79 19.21 21.53
C ALA A 254 11.19 18.63 21.86
N GLU A 255 11.46 18.34 23.15
CA GLU A 255 12.75 17.76 23.57
C GLU A 255 12.96 16.34 23.04
N PHE A 256 11.88 15.62 22.74
CA PHE A 256 11.92 14.24 22.24
C PHE A 256 11.44 14.14 20.80
N HIS A 257 10.61 15.09 20.36
CA HIS A 257 9.98 15.13 19.04
C HIS A 257 10.08 16.55 18.47
N PRO A 258 11.21 16.90 17.83
CA PRO A 258 11.42 18.26 17.28
C PRO A 258 10.37 18.68 16.24
N GLU A 259 9.76 17.70 15.55
CA GLU A 259 8.65 17.90 14.62
C GLU A 259 7.35 18.34 15.31
N ILE A 260 7.22 18.16 16.62
CA ILE A 260 6.11 18.55 17.51
C ILE A 260 4.78 17.87 17.16
N ASP A 261 4.32 17.93 15.94
CA ASP A 261 3.03 17.36 15.51
C ASP A 261 3.08 15.84 15.43
N THR A 262 2.11 15.15 16.08
CA THR A 262 2.07 13.68 16.10
C THR A 262 1.73 13.08 14.73
N GLY A 263 0.91 13.74 13.90
CA GLY A 263 0.60 13.31 12.55
C GLY A 263 1.84 13.38 11.65
N VAL A 264 2.61 14.49 11.75
CA VAL A 264 3.89 14.63 11.04
C VAL A 264 4.90 13.58 11.51
N HIS A 265 4.99 13.34 12.81
CA HIS A 265 5.81 12.25 13.36
C HIS A 265 5.42 10.90 12.74
N GLN A 266 4.12 10.62 12.66
CA GLN A 266 3.61 9.36 12.09
C GLN A 266 3.98 9.19 10.61
N GLU A 267 4.00 10.28 9.83
CA GLU A 267 4.53 10.27 8.45
C GLU A 267 6.01 9.88 8.42
N MET A 268 6.83 10.51 9.28
CA MET A 268 8.28 10.28 9.34
C MET A 268 8.61 8.85 9.81
N VAL A 269 7.88 8.33 10.79
CA VAL A 269 8.03 6.94 11.26
C VAL A 269 7.66 5.95 10.16
N SER A 270 6.59 6.21 9.41
CA SER A 270 6.17 5.36 8.28
C SER A 270 7.25 5.28 7.19
N ASP A 271 7.85 6.41 6.81
CA ASP A 271 8.96 6.46 5.83
C ASP A 271 10.22 5.76 6.37
N MET A 272 10.52 5.94 7.66
CA MET A 272 11.67 5.26 8.28
C MET A 272 11.45 3.74 8.33
N ALA A 273 10.23 3.27 8.63
CA ALA A 273 9.88 1.86 8.60
C ALA A 273 10.08 1.26 7.20
N ALA A 274 9.65 1.98 6.15
CA ALA A 274 9.87 1.57 4.77
C ALA A 274 11.38 1.53 4.38
N ARG A 275 12.18 2.46 4.93
CA ARG A 275 13.65 2.48 4.74
C ARG A 275 14.34 1.31 5.42
N LEU A 276 13.91 0.94 6.64
CA LEU A 276 14.52 -0.13 7.45
C LEU A 276 14.07 -1.53 7.03
N ALA A 277 12.83 -1.67 6.58
CA ALA A 277 12.23 -2.93 6.14
C ALA A 277 11.49 -2.75 4.80
N PRO A 278 12.20 -2.56 3.67
CA PRO A 278 11.57 -2.34 2.38
C PRO A 278 10.59 -3.47 2.01
N GLY A 279 9.34 -3.11 1.72
CA GLY A 279 8.32 -4.06 1.30
C GLY A 279 7.65 -4.87 2.43
N ASP A 280 8.09 -4.75 3.70
CA ASP A 280 7.45 -5.43 4.85
C ASP A 280 6.23 -4.63 5.34
N ASP A 281 5.05 -4.98 4.83
CA ASP A 281 3.78 -4.33 5.19
C ASP A 281 3.34 -4.61 6.64
N LEU A 282 3.85 -5.67 7.28
CA LEU A 282 3.65 -5.94 8.70
C LEU A 282 4.35 -4.88 9.56
N VAL A 283 5.62 -4.58 9.25
CA VAL A 283 6.38 -3.50 9.90
C VAL A 283 5.72 -2.16 9.61
N GLY A 284 5.36 -1.89 8.34
CA GLY A 284 4.69 -0.66 7.94
C GLY A 284 3.40 -0.41 8.71
N PHE A 285 2.54 -1.44 8.87
CA PHE A 285 1.29 -1.30 9.62
C PHE A 285 1.51 -1.13 11.11
N ALA A 286 2.43 -1.87 11.71
CA ALA A 286 2.73 -1.75 13.13
C ALA A 286 3.35 -0.37 13.46
N ALA A 287 4.22 0.13 12.60
CA ALA A 287 4.79 1.48 12.70
C ALA A 287 3.72 2.56 12.55
N LEU A 288 2.80 2.44 11.57
CA LEU A 288 1.67 3.38 11.38
C LEU A 288 0.77 3.47 12.61
N THR A 289 0.66 2.43 13.40
CA THR A 289 -0.37 2.35 14.45
C THR A 289 0.16 2.39 15.88
N HIS A 290 1.48 2.55 16.07
CA HIS A 290 2.10 2.44 17.39
C HIS A 290 1.64 3.55 18.36
N ASP A 291 1.35 4.72 17.85
CA ASP A 291 1.06 5.94 18.62
C ASP A 291 -0.41 6.40 18.56
N LEU A 292 -1.35 5.59 18.09
CA LEU A 292 -2.77 5.96 17.99
C LEU A 292 -3.37 6.46 19.30
N GLY A 293 -2.83 6.03 20.44
CA GLY A 293 -3.29 6.47 21.76
C GLY A 293 -3.02 7.94 22.06
N LYS A 294 -2.07 8.58 21.37
CA LYS A 294 -1.80 10.03 21.54
C LYS A 294 -2.99 10.88 21.10
N GLY A 295 -3.70 10.46 20.05
CA GLY A 295 -4.94 11.10 19.58
C GLY A 295 -6.10 11.07 20.59
N LEU A 296 -6.05 10.16 21.57
CA LEU A 296 -7.07 10.05 22.64
C LEU A 296 -6.68 10.79 23.93
N THR A 297 -5.54 11.46 23.95
CA THR A 297 -5.08 12.19 25.13
C THR A 297 -5.89 13.47 25.29
N PRO A 298 -6.53 13.71 26.45
CA PRO A 298 -7.20 14.97 26.71
C PRO A 298 -6.24 16.18 26.55
N GLN A 299 -6.72 17.27 25.98
CA GLN A 299 -5.91 18.48 25.74
C GLN A 299 -5.21 19.01 27.01
N ALA A 300 -5.85 18.87 28.18
CA ALA A 300 -5.27 19.27 29.46
C ALA A 300 -4.00 18.46 29.86
N GLU A 301 -3.80 17.29 29.26
CA GLU A 301 -2.62 16.44 29.50
C GLU A 301 -1.51 16.69 28.48
N TRP A 302 -1.79 17.43 27.39
CA TRP A 302 -0.80 17.75 26.37
C TRP A 302 0.39 18.51 26.93
N PRO A 303 1.59 18.27 26.46
CA PRO A 303 2.04 17.30 25.42
C PRO A 303 2.58 15.98 26.00
N ARG A 304 2.09 15.52 27.16
CA ARG A 304 2.71 14.39 27.90
C ARG A 304 2.26 13.00 27.47
N HIS A 305 1.07 12.84 26.94
CA HIS A 305 0.49 11.58 26.43
C HIS A 305 0.68 10.35 27.35
N ILE A 306 0.40 10.51 28.65
CA ILE A 306 0.60 9.45 29.65
C ILE A 306 -0.25 8.23 29.29
N MET A 307 0.35 7.02 29.30
CA MET A 307 -0.29 5.74 28.98
C MET A 307 -0.87 5.65 27.55
N HIS A 308 -0.34 6.40 26.59
CA HIS A 308 -0.79 6.32 25.19
C HIS A 308 -0.60 4.92 24.61
N GLU A 309 0.41 4.16 25.05
CA GLU A 309 0.67 2.77 24.67
C GLU A 309 -0.47 1.81 25.05
N GLN A 310 -1.20 2.12 26.12
CA GLN A 310 -2.39 1.36 26.53
C GLN A 310 -3.66 1.92 25.89
N ARG A 311 -3.79 3.25 25.82
CA ARG A 311 -4.92 3.94 25.17
C ARG A 311 -5.03 3.57 23.68
N GLY A 312 -3.89 3.34 23.01
CA GLY A 312 -3.82 3.01 21.59
C GLY A 312 -4.42 1.65 21.20
N ILE A 313 -4.55 0.72 22.14
CA ILE A 313 -5.03 -0.65 21.83
C ILE A 313 -6.50 -0.66 21.38
N ALA A 314 -7.36 0.14 21.97
CA ALA A 314 -8.78 0.19 21.60
C ALA A 314 -9.00 0.71 20.17
N PRO A 315 -8.47 1.91 19.76
CA PRO A 315 -8.60 2.38 18.38
C PRO A 315 -7.92 1.46 17.38
N LEU A 316 -6.77 0.86 17.71
CA LEU A 316 -6.12 -0.14 16.86
C LEU A 316 -7.04 -1.34 16.55
N ARG A 317 -7.69 -1.89 17.57
CA ARG A 317 -8.65 -3.00 17.39
C ARG A 317 -9.87 -2.59 16.58
N THR A 318 -10.37 -1.38 16.80
CA THR A 318 -11.49 -0.83 16.02
C THR A 318 -11.11 -0.70 14.55
N LEU A 319 -9.94 -0.14 14.24
CA LEU A 319 -9.39 -0.05 12.88
C LEU A 319 -9.28 -1.44 12.24
N CYS A 320 -8.68 -2.41 12.96
CA CYS A 320 -8.49 -3.77 12.44
C CYS A 320 -9.82 -4.47 12.14
N ALA A 321 -10.80 -4.34 13.01
CA ALA A 321 -12.14 -4.92 12.80
C ALA A 321 -12.87 -4.27 11.63
N ARG A 322 -12.80 -2.92 11.52
CA ARG A 322 -13.46 -2.14 10.48
C ARG A 322 -12.90 -2.44 9.09
N LEU A 323 -11.58 -2.50 8.95
CA LEU A 323 -10.91 -2.77 7.67
C LEU A 323 -10.62 -4.25 7.41
N LYS A 324 -11.05 -5.15 8.32
CA LYS A 324 -10.83 -6.60 8.23
C LYS A 324 -9.34 -6.96 8.05
N ILE A 325 -8.50 -6.29 8.82
CA ILE A 325 -7.05 -6.46 8.76
C ILE A 325 -6.68 -7.87 9.25
N PRO A 326 -5.75 -8.57 8.58
CA PRO A 326 -5.34 -9.92 8.97
C PRO A 326 -4.78 -9.97 10.39
N ALA A 327 -5.07 -11.07 11.08
CA ALA A 327 -4.70 -11.25 12.49
C ALA A 327 -3.19 -11.12 12.77
N GLU A 328 -2.35 -11.44 11.79
CA GLU A 328 -0.90 -11.31 11.94
C GLU A 328 -0.48 -9.83 12.05
N HIS A 329 -1.02 -8.95 11.21
CA HIS A 329 -0.81 -7.51 11.27
C HIS A 329 -1.31 -6.93 12.60
N GLN A 330 -2.54 -7.28 13.00
CA GLN A 330 -3.11 -6.82 14.26
C GLN A 330 -2.25 -7.22 15.46
N GLN A 331 -1.81 -8.49 15.52
CA GLN A 331 -1.04 -9.00 16.65
C GLN A 331 0.34 -8.34 16.76
N LEU A 332 1.03 -8.11 15.63
CA LEU A 332 2.29 -7.38 15.64
C LEU A 332 2.09 -5.92 16.06
N ALA A 333 1.09 -5.26 15.49
CA ALA A 333 0.76 -3.88 15.80
C ALA A 333 0.37 -3.69 17.29
N GLU A 334 -0.44 -4.60 17.88
CA GLU A 334 -0.74 -4.56 19.31
C GLU A 334 0.51 -4.75 20.19
N ALA A 335 1.44 -5.62 19.77
CA ALA A 335 2.70 -5.82 20.49
C ALA A 335 3.56 -4.56 20.45
N VAL A 336 3.73 -3.94 19.28
CA VAL A 336 4.51 -2.69 19.13
C VAL A 336 3.84 -1.54 19.89
N CYS A 337 2.55 -1.32 19.70
CA CYS A 337 1.80 -0.27 20.39
C CYS A 337 1.97 -0.36 21.92
N ARG A 338 1.87 -1.56 22.50
CA ARG A 338 1.96 -1.77 23.95
C ARG A 338 3.38 -1.69 24.49
N GLU A 339 4.37 -2.13 23.72
CA GLU A 339 5.71 -2.40 24.27
C GLU A 339 6.80 -1.46 23.74
N HIS A 340 6.55 -0.58 22.75
CA HIS A 340 7.60 0.28 22.17
C HIS A 340 8.35 1.10 23.22
N LEU A 341 7.67 1.69 24.22
CA LEU A 341 8.32 2.41 25.30
C LEU A 341 9.20 1.53 26.19
N ASN A 342 8.81 0.28 26.41
CA ASN A 342 9.62 -0.68 27.14
C ASN A 342 10.86 -1.09 26.32
N VAL A 343 10.73 -1.25 25.02
CA VAL A 343 11.87 -1.53 24.13
C VAL A 343 12.85 -0.37 24.12
N HIS A 344 12.37 0.88 24.04
CA HIS A 344 13.24 2.07 24.12
C HIS A 344 14.07 2.13 25.41
N ARG A 345 13.55 1.57 26.51
CA ARG A 345 14.21 1.54 27.82
C ARG A 345 14.67 0.15 28.21
N ILE A 346 14.96 -0.74 27.24
CA ILE A 346 15.24 -2.15 27.50
C ILE A 346 16.45 -2.35 28.43
N ASP A 347 17.40 -1.45 28.36
CA ASP A 347 18.61 -1.49 29.19
C ASP A 347 18.34 -1.17 30.67
N GLU A 348 17.24 -0.47 30.97
CA GLU A 348 16.77 -0.12 32.31
C GLU A 348 15.86 -1.19 32.93
N LEU A 349 15.30 -2.09 32.10
CA LEU A 349 14.35 -3.10 32.56
C LEU A 349 15.05 -4.22 33.35
N ARG A 350 14.38 -4.72 34.39
CA ARG A 350 14.80 -5.96 35.08
C ARG A 350 14.63 -7.17 34.15
N ASP A 351 15.49 -8.16 34.28
CA ASP A 351 15.50 -9.35 33.41
C ASP A 351 14.18 -10.11 33.42
N ALA A 352 13.48 -10.16 34.56
CA ALA A 352 12.14 -10.72 34.65
C ALA A 352 11.13 -9.93 33.80
N THR A 353 11.21 -8.59 33.80
CA THR A 353 10.35 -7.72 32.99
C THR A 353 10.64 -7.90 31.49
N VAL A 354 11.92 -8.12 31.10
CA VAL A 354 12.26 -8.48 29.73
C VAL A 354 11.62 -9.81 29.30
N LEU A 355 11.69 -10.83 30.14
CA LEU A 355 11.04 -12.11 29.84
C LEU A 355 9.52 -11.98 29.69
N GLU A 356 8.88 -11.18 30.54
CA GLU A 356 7.44 -10.86 30.44
C GLU A 356 7.10 -10.12 29.15
N LEU A 357 7.92 -9.11 28.75
CA LEU A 357 7.79 -8.40 27.49
C LEU A 357 7.83 -9.38 26.31
N LEU A 358 8.84 -10.25 26.26
CA LEU A 358 8.94 -11.28 25.22
C LEU A 358 7.72 -12.20 25.19
N GLY A 359 7.17 -12.53 26.36
CA GLY A 359 5.92 -13.31 26.48
C GLY A 359 4.70 -12.57 25.91
N ARG A 360 4.52 -11.29 26.28
CA ARG A 360 3.41 -10.45 25.79
C ARG A 360 3.48 -10.20 24.28
N CYS A 361 4.70 -10.16 23.72
CA CYS A 361 4.92 -10.10 22.28
C CYS A 361 4.72 -11.44 21.55
N ASP A 362 4.46 -12.53 22.27
CA ASP A 362 4.46 -13.90 21.73
C ASP A 362 5.79 -14.28 21.03
N ALA A 363 6.88 -13.60 21.40
CA ALA A 363 8.17 -13.70 20.75
C ALA A 363 8.90 -15.03 21.05
N LEU A 364 8.54 -15.70 22.15
CA LEU A 364 9.11 -16.99 22.49
C LEU A 364 8.54 -18.14 21.64
N ARG A 365 7.35 -17.94 21.05
CA ARG A 365 6.71 -18.90 20.13
C ARG A 365 6.91 -18.52 18.68
N ARG A 366 7.05 -17.22 18.40
CA ARG A 366 7.23 -16.63 17.07
C ARG A 366 8.47 -15.75 17.06
N PRO A 367 9.66 -16.36 16.98
CA PRO A 367 10.94 -15.67 17.13
C PRO A 367 11.14 -14.53 16.14
N GLU A 368 10.58 -14.66 14.93
CA GLU A 368 10.66 -13.67 13.86
C GLU A 368 10.04 -12.30 14.24
N ARG A 369 9.12 -12.27 15.20
CA ARG A 369 8.48 -11.03 15.67
C ARG A 369 9.46 -10.06 16.31
N VAL A 370 10.50 -10.56 16.99
CA VAL A 370 11.47 -9.70 17.68
C VAL A 370 12.19 -8.78 16.71
N VAL A 371 12.54 -9.28 15.54
CA VAL A 371 13.21 -8.46 14.51
C VAL A 371 12.28 -7.34 14.06
N ARG A 372 11.00 -7.65 13.76
CA ARG A 372 10.02 -6.65 13.34
C ARG A 372 9.71 -5.63 14.45
N ILE A 373 9.57 -6.06 15.70
CA ILE A 373 9.36 -5.16 16.85
C ILE A 373 10.56 -4.21 17.00
N ALA A 374 11.79 -4.74 16.96
CA ALA A 374 13.00 -3.94 17.02
C ALA A 374 13.05 -2.90 15.89
N THR A 375 12.72 -3.31 14.65
CA THR A 375 12.66 -2.42 13.49
C THR A 375 11.60 -1.33 13.64
N CYS A 376 10.39 -1.65 14.15
CA CYS A 376 9.36 -0.65 14.40
C CYS A 376 9.81 0.39 15.46
N CYS A 377 10.44 -0.07 16.55
CA CYS A 377 10.94 0.83 17.59
C CYS A 377 12.14 1.67 17.10
N GLU A 378 13.00 1.10 16.25
CA GLU A 378 14.05 1.85 15.56
C GLU A 378 13.44 2.91 14.62
N ALA A 379 12.38 2.55 13.88
CA ALA A 379 11.68 3.48 13.02
C ALA A 379 11.05 4.65 13.81
N ASP A 380 10.45 4.39 14.97
CA ASP A 380 9.97 5.45 15.86
C ASP A 380 11.11 6.37 16.33
N LYS A 381 12.24 5.81 16.79
CA LYS A 381 13.37 6.63 17.24
C LYS A 381 13.98 7.45 16.11
N ARG A 382 14.21 6.86 14.95
CA ARG A 382 14.86 7.50 13.80
C ARG A 382 13.89 8.26 12.89
N GLY A 383 12.60 8.03 13.03
CA GLY A 383 11.53 8.79 12.38
C GLY A 383 11.23 10.12 13.08
N ARG A 384 12.23 10.79 13.65
CA ARG A 384 12.14 12.11 14.29
C ARG A 384 13.09 13.07 13.59
N LEU A 385 12.67 14.31 13.50
CA LEU A 385 13.45 15.35 12.80
C LEU A 385 14.85 15.49 13.41
N GLY A 386 15.88 15.24 12.58
CA GLY A 386 17.29 15.30 12.99
C GLY A 386 17.82 14.04 13.68
N PHE A 387 17.02 12.95 13.74
CA PHE A 387 17.43 11.66 14.30
C PHE A 387 17.54 10.55 13.25
N GLU A 388 17.41 10.87 11.96
CA GLU A 388 17.29 9.91 10.86
C GLU A 388 18.47 8.93 10.76
N ASP A 389 19.66 9.37 11.21
CA ASP A 389 20.89 8.57 11.18
C ASP A 389 21.44 8.28 12.60
N SER A 390 20.60 8.45 13.65
CA SER A 390 21.00 8.13 15.01
C SER A 390 21.12 6.62 15.24
N ASP A 391 22.05 6.22 16.13
CA ASP A 391 22.16 4.84 16.58
C ASP A 391 20.94 4.40 17.40
N TYR A 392 20.61 3.11 17.31
CA TYR A 392 19.53 2.48 18.07
C TYR A 392 20.00 1.12 18.64
N PRO A 393 20.86 1.10 19.65
CA PRO A 393 21.40 -0.13 20.23
C PRO A 393 20.37 -0.98 20.96
N GLN A 394 19.24 -0.40 21.36
CA GLN A 394 18.13 -1.10 22.06
C GLN A 394 17.56 -2.24 21.23
N GLY A 395 17.50 -2.08 19.90
CA GLY A 395 17.07 -3.13 18.98
C GLY A 395 17.98 -4.37 19.03
N ASP A 396 19.28 -4.16 19.07
CA ASP A 396 20.27 -5.27 19.16
C ASP A 396 20.28 -5.87 20.56
N THR A 397 20.14 -5.06 21.61
CA THR A 397 19.94 -5.55 22.97
C THR A 397 18.71 -6.45 23.06
N LEU A 398 17.55 -6.03 22.52
CA LEU A 398 16.34 -6.84 22.49
C LEU A 398 16.56 -8.20 21.81
N LYS A 399 17.18 -8.20 20.62
CA LYS A 399 17.50 -9.42 19.86
C LYS A 399 18.43 -10.33 20.63
N ARG A 400 19.49 -9.80 21.27
CA ARG A 400 20.47 -10.55 22.08
C ARG A 400 19.80 -11.19 23.28
N LEU A 401 19.01 -10.45 24.07
CA LEU A 401 18.31 -10.96 25.25
C LEU A 401 17.24 -12.00 24.87
N HIS A 402 16.52 -11.80 23.76
CA HIS A 402 15.59 -12.79 23.21
C HIS A 402 16.30 -14.09 22.84
N GLN A 403 17.43 -14.04 22.14
CA GLN A 403 18.21 -15.20 21.77
C GLN A 403 18.69 -15.98 23.02
N ALA A 404 19.09 -15.26 24.07
CA ALA A 404 19.46 -15.87 25.34
C ALA A 404 18.25 -16.59 25.99
N ALA A 405 17.04 -15.99 25.97
CA ALA A 405 15.85 -16.62 26.47
C ALA A 405 15.45 -17.89 25.66
N LEU A 406 15.63 -17.86 24.32
CA LEU A 406 15.33 -18.98 23.44
C LEU A 406 16.32 -20.15 23.59
N SER A 407 17.58 -19.89 23.96
CA SER A 407 18.57 -20.95 24.14
C SER A 407 18.22 -21.92 25.30
N VAL A 408 17.31 -21.50 26.20
CA VAL A 408 16.87 -22.32 27.32
C VAL A 408 15.57 -23.03 26.98
N GLN A 409 15.59 -24.35 26.94
CA GLN A 409 14.42 -25.18 26.65
C GLN A 409 14.05 -26.06 27.87
N ALA A 410 12.79 -26.48 27.97
CA ALA A 410 12.32 -27.29 29.10
C ALA A 410 13.07 -28.63 29.21
N ARG A 411 13.52 -29.21 28.10
CA ARG A 411 14.31 -30.45 28.05
C ARG A 411 15.71 -30.32 28.65
N ASP A 412 16.23 -29.10 28.79
CA ASP A 412 17.56 -28.81 29.31
C ASP A 412 17.56 -28.71 30.85
N LEU A 413 16.36 -28.80 31.46
CA LEU A 413 16.15 -28.68 32.89
C LEU A 413 15.93 -30.04 33.53
N ASP A 414 16.41 -30.22 34.76
CA ASP A 414 15.99 -31.37 35.60
C ASP A 414 14.55 -31.16 36.05
N THR A 415 13.62 -31.80 35.37
CA THR A 415 12.17 -31.74 35.63
C THR A 415 11.66 -32.98 36.31
N THR A 416 12.53 -33.88 36.75
CA THR A 416 12.18 -35.25 37.28
C THR A 416 11.15 -35.19 38.40
N ASN A 417 11.22 -34.16 39.26
CA ASN A 417 10.27 -33.98 40.39
C ASN A 417 9.27 -32.84 40.19
N LEU A 418 9.18 -32.26 38.97
CA LEU A 418 8.31 -31.12 38.66
C LEU A 418 7.09 -31.58 37.86
N LYS A 419 5.92 -30.99 38.16
CA LYS A 419 4.67 -31.26 37.42
C LYS A 419 3.95 -29.94 37.10
N GLY A 420 3.33 -29.92 35.93
CA GLY A 420 2.46 -28.82 35.48
C GLY A 420 3.12 -27.43 35.63
N PRO A 421 2.52 -26.49 36.37
CA PRO A 421 3.00 -25.11 36.49
C PRO A 421 4.43 -24.96 37.02
N ALA A 422 4.93 -25.92 37.83
CA ALA A 422 6.29 -25.87 38.37
C ALA A 422 7.37 -25.98 37.28
N ILE A 423 7.11 -26.75 36.22
CA ILE A 423 8.02 -26.79 35.04
C ILE A 423 8.10 -25.41 34.38
N GLY A 424 6.95 -24.74 34.20
CA GLY A 424 6.90 -23.39 33.65
C GLY A 424 7.68 -22.38 34.49
N GLN A 425 7.57 -22.45 35.81
CA GLN A 425 8.32 -21.59 36.74
C GLN A 425 9.82 -21.86 36.70
N ALA A 426 10.23 -23.13 36.63
CA ALA A 426 11.64 -23.50 36.49
C ALA A 426 12.23 -22.97 35.17
N LEU A 427 11.48 -23.11 34.06
CA LEU A 427 11.85 -22.61 32.77
C LEU A 427 11.98 -21.09 32.76
N ALA A 428 11.02 -20.35 33.34
CA ALA A 428 11.05 -18.93 33.48
C ALA A 428 12.28 -18.45 34.27
N LYS A 429 12.58 -19.10 35.41
CA LYS A 429 13.77 -18.82 36.22
C LYS A 429 15.07 -19.02 35.44
N ALA A 430 15.18 -20.09 34.68
CA ALA A 430 16.35 -20.39 33.89
C ALA A 430 16.53 -19.37 32.73
N ARG A 431 15.43 -18.98 32.08
CA ARG A 431 15.45 -17.94 31.04
C ARG A 431 15.84 -16.57 31.59
N ILE A 432 15.36 -16.20 32.77
CA ILE A 432 15.78 -14.97 33.46
C ILE A 432 17.29 -14.99 33.73
N ALA A 433 17.84 -16.09 34.19
CA ALA A 433 19.28 -16.23 34.41
C ALA A 433 20.08 -16.15 33.12
N ALA A 434 19.59 -16.70 32.00
CA ALA A 434 20.22 -16.58 30.70
C ALA A 434 20.19 -15.12 30.17
N ILE A 435 19.07 -14.41 30.36
CA ILE A 435 18.95 -12.97 30.03
C ILE A 435 19.97 -12.17 30.83
N ALA A 436 20.06 -12.40 32.15
CA ALA A 436 21.04 -11.72 33.02
C ALA A 436 22.48 -11.95 32.57
N ALA A 437 22.85 -13.18 32.22
CA ALA A 437 24.16 -13.51 31.70
C ALA A 437 24.45 -12.81 30.36
N ALA A 438 23.50 -12.76 29.45
CA ALA A 438 23.65 -12.07 28.17
C ALA A 438 23.69 -10.54 28.29
N ARG A 439 23.17 -9.96 29.35
CA ARG A 439 23.26 -8.52 29.64
C ARG A 439 24.65 -8.09 30.13
N ALA A 440 25.37 -9.01 30.77
CA ALA A 440 26.69 -8.74 31.31
C ALA A 440 27.80 -8.77 30.23
N LEU A 441 27.47 -9.22 29.00
CA LEU A 441 28.35 -9.24 27.84
C LEU A 441 28.21 -7.96 27.02
#